data_cf09e829376868a678d99bfd13a3c3dc
#
_entry.id   cf09e829376868a678d99bfd13a3c3dc
#
_cell.length_a   1.000
_cell.length_b   1.000
_cell.length_c   1.000
_cell.angle_alpha   90.00
_cell.angle_beta   90.00
_cell.angle_gamma   90.00
#
_symmetry.space_group_name_H-M   'P 1'
#
loop_
_entity.id
_entity.type
_entity.pdbx_description
1 polymer ?
#
loop_
_entity_poly.entity_id
_entity_poly.type
_entity_poly.pdbx_seq_one_letter_code
_entity_poly.pdbx_strand_id
1 'polypeptide(L)'
;LYSSAASDVYKRQSDAPIMMITAGNGFIEPSDRYAFNNAGESLKKYILLERGELAYNHGASKLRPYGSCFALTTVEKARIPFVYHCFSVEKSNPEFLSIELNGANVENQLRKIVSSGARMDGLLNIAYSEYTEVTVQLPKKEEQDWIAKFFKHLDTLITLHQREHIKPILEVKRVKRNE
;
A
#
# COMPACT_ATOMS: atom_id res chain seq x y z
N LEU A 1 -1.90 -17.98 3.73
CA LEU A 1 -0.97 -16.84 3.79
C LEU A 1 0.34 -17.31 4.44
N TYR A 2 1.45 -17.22 3.73
CA TYR A 2 2.76 -17.56 4.31
C TYR A 2 3.44 -16.29 4.78
N SER A 3 3.84 -16.26 6.04
CA SER A 3 4.68 -15.21 6.59
C SER A 3 6.10 -15.36 6.00
N SER A 4 6.62 -14.35 5.33
CA SER A 4 8.02 -14.32 4.85
C SER A 4 9.00 -14.03 5.99
N ALA A 5 8.83 -14.67 7.14
CA ALA A 5 9.70 -14.49 8.30
C ALA A 5 11.09 -15.16 8.14
N ALA A 6 11.41 -15.72 6.99
CA ALA A 6 12.68 -16.40 6.76
C ALA A 6 13.72 -15.48 6.11
N SER A 7 14.81 -15.26 6.83
CA SER A 7 16.06 -14.57 6.49
C SER A 7 16.13 -13.05 6.73
N ASP A 8 15.88 -12.62 7.95
CA ASP A 8 15.90 -11.21 8.35
C ASP A 8 17.29 -10.53 8.29
N VAL A 9 18.38 -11.26 8.27
CA VAL A 9 19.72 -10.66 8.38
C VAL A 9 20.24 -10.14 7.04
N TYR A 10 19.97 -10.84 5.93
CA TYR A 10 20.39 -10.43 4.58
C TYR A 10 19.49 -9.36 3.96
N LYS A 11 18.24 -9.29 4.38
CA LYS A 11 17.24 -8.34 3.85
C LYS A 11 17.46 -6.89 4.30
N ARG A 12 18.26 -6.66 5.34
CA ARG A 12 18.45 -5.33 5.97
C ARG A 12 19.50 -4.44 5.28
N GLN A 13 20.32 -4.98 4.37
CA GLN A 13 21.42 -4.26 3.70
C GLN A 13 21.16 -4.03 2.20
N SER A 14 19.92 -3.97 1.78
CA SER A 14 19.57 -3.74 0.38
C SER A 14 19.61 -2.25 0.03
N ASP A 15 20.11 -1.92 -1.18
CA ASP A 15 20.03 -0.59 -1.79
C ASP A 15 18.63 -0.29 -2.39
N ALA A 16 17.66 -1.16 -2.17
CA ALA A 16 16.29 -0.97 -2.64
C ALA A 16 15.69 0.35 -2.12
N PRO A 17 14.85 1.04 -2.90
CA PRO A 17 14.24 2.29 -2.48
C PRO A 17 13.38 2.11 -1.24
N ILE A 18 13.32 3.15 -0.42
CA ILE A 18 12.40 3.20 0.72
C ILE A 18 11.04 3.59 0.18
N MET A 19 10.01 2.83 0.55
CA MET A 19 8.63 3.12 0.18
C MET A 19 7.71 3.06 1.39
N MET A 20 6.61 3.80 1.31
CA MET A 20 5.54 3.78 2.30
C MET A 20 4.18 3.65 1.60
N ILE A 21 3.19 3.13 2.31
CA ILE A 21 1.83 3.01 1.80
C ILE A 21 1.04 4.24 2.19
N THR A 22 0.44 4.88 1.18
CA THR A 22 -0.60 5.89 1.36
C THR A 22 -1.97 5.29 1.04
N ALA A 23 -3.00 5.80 1.71
CA ALA A 23 -4.36 5.27 1.60
C ALA A 23 -4.96 5.37 0.18
N GLY A 24 -4.53 6.35 -0.64
CA GLY A 24 -5.07 6.60 -1.97
C GLY A 24 -4.21 6.07 -3.12
N ASN A 25 -2.88 6.08 -2.96
CA ASN A 25 -1.96 5.83 -4.08
C ASN A 25 -1.14 4.53 -3.92
N GLY A 26 -1.38 3.76 -2.85
CA GLY A 26 -0.56 2.58 -2.56
C GLY A 26 0.88 2.95 -2.21
N PHE A 27 1.84 2.21 -2.76
CA PHE A 27 3.26 2.43 -2.51
C PHE A 27 3.76 3.71 -3.20
N ILE A 28 4.34 4.60 -2.41
CA ILE A 28 5.01 5.81 -2.88
C ILE A 28 6.40 5.93 -2.25
N GLU A 29 7.33 6.60 -2.92
CA GLU A 29 8.56 7.06 -2.31
C GLU A 29 8.25 8.23 -1.37
N PRO A 30 8.83 8.26 -0.15
CA PRO A 30 8.69 9.42 0.73
C PRO A 30 9.30 10.64 0.01
N SER A 31 8.58 11.77 -0.03
CA SER A 31 9.18 13.02 -0.47
C SER A 31 10.36 13.36 0.46
N ASP A 32 11.37 14.07 -0.05
CA ASP A 32 12.62 14.44 0.65
C ASP A 32 12.40 15.02 2.07
N ARG A 33 11.21 15.55 2.31
CA ARG A 33 10.79 16.09 3.60
C ARG A 33 10.68 15.04 4.70
N TYR A 34 10.44 13.77 4.37
CA TYR A 34 10.27 12.66 5.32
C TYR A 34 11.49 11.73 5.36
N ALA A 35 12.31 11.72 4.32
CA ALA A 35 13.41 10.78 4.19
C ALA A 35 14.61 11.09 5.09
N PHE A 36 14.84 12.36 5.40
CA PHE A 36 16.11 12.77 6.02
C PHE A 36 16.11 12.90 7.53
N ASN A 37 14.98 13.10 8.19
CA ASN A 37 15.01 13.51 9.60
C ASN A 37 15.01 12.37 10.64
N ASN A 38 14.75 11.11 10.25
CA ASN A 38 14.69 10.00 11.21
C ASN A 38 15.33 8.68 10.71
N ALA A 39 16.16 8.73 9.68
CA ALA A 39 16.53 7.53 8.93
C ALA A 39 17.70 6.71 9.53
N GLY A 40 18.52 7.25 10.42
CA GLY A 40 19.77 6.61 10.80
C GLY A 40 19.62 5.22 11.44
N GLU A 41 18.96 5.09 12.57
CA GLU A 41 18.79 3.79 13.26
C GLU A 41 17.50 3.04 12.89
N SER A 42 16.45 3.75 12.51
CA SER A 42 15.18 3.11 12.14
C SER A 42 15.25 2.37 10.80
N LEU A 43 16.17 2.70 9.90
CA LEU A 43 16.39 1.96 8.65
C LEU A 43 16.79 0.50 8.87
N LYS A 44 17.44 0.19 9.99
CA LYS A 44 17.80 -1.18 10.38
C LYS A 44 16.59 -2.08 10.65
N LYS A 45 15.42 -1.47 10.86
CA LYS A 45 14.15 -2.17 11.16
C LYS A 45 13.24 -2.31 9.94
N TYR A 46 13.66 -1.85 8.75
CA TYR A 46 12.83 -1.95 7.55
C TYR A 46 12.83 -3.37 7.00
N ILE A 47 11.68 -3.78 6.47
CA ILE A 47 11.47 -5.08 5.83
C ILE A 47 11.74 -4.92 4.34
N LEU A 48 12.44 -5.86 3.73
CA LEU A 48 12.55 -5.95 2.28
C LEU A 48 11.33 -6.67 1.75
N LEU A 49 10.54 -5.95 0.96
CA LEU A 49 9.38 -6.47 0.24
C LEU A 49 9.76 -6.71 -1.22
N GLU A 50 9.34 -7.82 -1.79
CA GLU A 50 9.58 -8.17 -3.19
C GLU A 50 8.34 -7.90 -4.04
N ARG A 51 8.52 -7.73 -5.36
CA ARG A 51 7.42 -7.53 -6.30
C ARG A 51 6.40 -8.65 -6.19
N GLY A 52 5.12 -8.30 -6.08
CA GLY A 52 4.01 -9.21 -5.90
C GLY A 52 3.68 -9.55 -4.45
N GLU A 53 4.54 -9.23 -3.50
CA GLU A 53 4.19 -9.32 -2.08
C GLU A 53 3.28 -8.16 -1.67
N LEU A 54 2.45 -8.40 -0.66
CA LEU A 54 1.51 -7.43 -0.12
C LEU A 54 1.97 -6.91 1.25
N ALA A 55 1.62 -5.65 1.51
CA ALA A 55 1.79 -5.07 2.83
C ALA A 55 0.53 -4.34 3.27
N TYR A 56 0.09 -4.60 4.48
CA TYR A 56 -1.00 -3.91 5.14
C TYR A 56 -0.45 -2.84 6.09
N ASN A 57 -0.78 -1.59 5.80
CA ASN A 57 -0.56 -0.45 6.67
C ASN A 57 -1.80 -0.23 7.53
N HIS A 58 -1.70 -0.47 8.83
CA HIS A 58 -2.80 -0.30 9.77
C HIS A 58 -2.97 1.15 10.28
N GLY A 59 -2.41 2.13 9.58
CA GLY A 59 -2.66 3.55 9.81
C GLY A 59 -4.06 3.96 9.37
N ALA A 60 -4.86 4.49 10.31
CA ALA A 60 -6.20 4.99 10.01
C ALA A 60 -6.15 6.33 9.26
N SER A 61 -7.03 6.50 8.30
CA SER A 61 -7.22 7.76 7.57
C SER A 61 -8.69 7.99 7.23
N LYS A 62 -9.04 9.19 6.79
CA LYS A 62 -10.43 9.47 6.33
C LYS A 62 -10.84 8.59 5.15
N LEU A 63 -9.91 8.29 4.23
CA LEU A 63 -10.17 7.45 3.06
C LEU A 63 -10.21 5.96 3.40
N ARG A 64 -9.38 5.53 4.35
CA ARG A 64 -9.23 4.14 4.79
C ARG A 64 -9.24 4.08 6.31
N PRO A 65 -10.43 4.06 6.93
CA PRO A 65 -10.55 4.09 8.39
C PRO A 65 -9.93 2.88 9.09
N TYR A 66 -9.83 1.76 8.38
CA TYR A 66 -9.31 0.48 8.89
C TYR A 66 -7.99 0.06 8.24
N GLY A 67 -7.18 1.04 7.82
CA GLY A 67 -5.91 0.76 7.15
C GLY A 67 -6.06 0.46 5.67
N SER A 68 -4.96 0.08 5.04
CA SER A 68 -4.93 -0.22 3.61
C SER A 68 -3.87 -1.26 3.26
N CYS A 69 -4.18 -2.13 2.30
CA CYS A 69 -3.30 -3.20 1.84
C CYS A 69 -3.03 -3.08 0.35
N PHE A 70 -1.76 -3.08 -0.03
CA PHE A 70 -1.36 -3.00 -1.44
C PHE A 70 -0.26 -3.99 -1.77
N ALA A 71 -0.28 -4.49 -3.00
CA ALA A 71 0.82 -5.26 -3.58
C ALA A 71 1.91 -4.33 -4.11
N LEU A 72 3.16 -4.70 -3.92
CA LEU A 72 4.29 -4.01 -4.54
C LEU A 72 4.36 -4.38 -6.02
N THR A 73 4.07 -3.42 -6.91
CA THR A 73 4.05 -3.66 -8.36
C THR A 73 4.93 -2.69 -9.15
N THR A 74 5.37 -1.61 -8.53
CA THR A 74 6.09 -0.50 -9.20
C THR A 74 7.59 -0.75 -9.34
N VAL A 75 8.19 -1.47 -8.39
CA VAL A 75 9.63 -1.80 -8.35
C VAL A 75 9.82 -3.28 -8.03
N GLU A 76 11.01 -3.83 -8.30
CA GLU A 76 11.31 -5.24 -7.99
C GLU A 76 11.41 -5.51 -6.50
N LYS A 77 12.00 -4.58 -5.75
CA LYS A 77 12.18 -4.66 -4.30
C LYS A 77 12.04 -3.28 -3.69
N ALA A 78 11.49 -3.23 -2.48
CA ALA A 78 11.40 -2.00 -1.70
C ALA A 78 11.67 -2.28 -0.22
N ARG A 79 12.26 -1.31 0.48
CA ARG A 79 12.34 -1.32 1.95
C ARG A 79 11.15 -0.56 2.51
N ILE A 80 10.40 -1.21 3.38
CA ILE A 80 9.18 -0.64 3.96
C ILE A 80 9.22 -0.67 5.49
N PRO A 81 8.49 0.19 6.19
CA PRO A 81 8.45 0.21 7.64
C PRO A 81 8.05 -1.15 8.24
N PHE A 82 8.79 -1.60 9.25
CA PHE A 82 8.57 -2.88 9.93
C PHE A 82 7.18 -3.01 10.61
N VAL A 83 6.50 -1.89 10.81
CA VAL A 83 5.16 -1.86 11.42
C VAL A 83 4.07 -2.39 10.47
N TYR A 84 4.36 -2.53 9.18
CA TYR A 84 3.39 -3.09 8.24
C TYR A 84 3.33 -4.62 8.34
N HIS A 85 2.14 -5.18 8.16
CA HIS A 85 1.95 -6.61 8.06
C HIS A 85 2.21 -7.05 6.62
N CYS A 86 3.30 -7.78 6.41
CA CYS A 86 3.74 -8.22 5.08
C CYS A 86 3.47 -9.70 4.87
N PHE A 87 3.03 -10.06 3.68
CA PHE A 87 2.76 -11.44 3.30
C PHE A 87 2.83 -11.66 1.79
N SER A 88 3.09 -12.89 1.41
CA SER A 88 3.08 -13.36 0.02
C SER A 88 1.83 -14.19 -0.28
N VAL A 89 1.47 -14.29 -1.55
CA VAL A 89 0.36 -15.09 -2.04
C VAL A 89 0.79 -15.88 -3.27
N GLU A 90 0.62 -17.21 -3.23
CA GLU A 90 1.11 -18.09 -4.30
C GLU A 90 0.08 -18.34 -5.41
N LYS A 91 -1.21 -18.40 -5.05
CA LYS A 91 -2.27 -18.86 -5.96
C LYS A 91 -3.22 -17.77 -6.41
N SER A 92 -2.99 -16.55 -5.99
CA SER A 92 -3.89 -15.41 -6.27
C SER A 92 -3.13 -14.30 -6.97
N ASN A 93 -3.86 -13.45 -7.69
CA ASN A 93 -3.29 -12.24 -8.27
C ASN A 93 -3.11 -11.17 -7.18
N PRO A 94 -1.89 -10.67 -6.94
CA PRO A 94 -1.64 -9.69 -5.87
C PRO A 94 -2.33 -8.34 -6.11
N GLU A 95 -2.43 -7.89 -7.37
CA GLU A 95 -3.14 -6.64 -7.72
C GLU A 95 -4.65 -6.78 -7.46
N PHE A 96 -5.24 -7.94 -7.81
CA PHE A 96 -6.63 -8.26 -7.46
C PHE A 96 -6.85 -8.27 -5.95
N LEU A 97 -5.95 -8.91 -5.19
CA LEU A 97 -6.04 -8.92 -3.74
C LEU A 97 -5.90 -7.53 -3.12
N SER A 98 -5.13 -6.63 -3.72
CA SER A 98 -5.11 -5.23 -3.29
C SER A 98 -6.49 -4.56 -3.41
N ILE A 99 -7.29 -4.93 -4.40
CA ILE A 99 -8.65 -4.42 -4.57
C ILE A 99 -9.56 -5.01 -3.49
N GLU A 100 -9.59 -6.33 -3.34
CA GLU A 100 -10.45 -7.04 -2.39
C GLU A 100 -10.15 -6.70 -0.94
N LEU A 101 -8.86 -6.65 -0.55
CA LEU A 101 -8.44 -6.34 0.81
C LEU A 101 -8.68 -4.88 1.22
N ASN A 102 -8.96 -4.01 0.27
CA ASN A 102 -9.41 -2.64 0.48
C ASN A 102 -10.91 -2.46 0.26
N GLY A 103 -11.64 -3.55 0.04
CA GLY A 103 -13.08 -3.54 -0.18
C GLY A 103 -13.91 -3.46 1.11
N ALA A 104 -15.18 -3.08 0.96
CA ALA A 104 -16.11 -2.90 2.08
C ALA A 104 -16.32 -4.17 2.91
N ASN A 105 -16.22 -5.36 2.30
CA ASN A 105 -16.33 -6.63 3.01
C ASN A 105 -15.22 -6.78 4.05
N VAL A 106 -13.98 -6.51 3.67
CA VAL A 106 -12.82 -6.60 4.58
C VAL A 106 -12.87 -5.47 5.61
N GLU A 107 -13.21 -4.24 5.22
CA GLU A 107 -13.41 -3.13 6.15
C GLU A 107 -14.43 -3.48 7.25
N ASN A 108 -15.53 -4.12 6.90
CA ASN A 108 -16.56 -4.55 7.86
C ASN A 108 -16.05 -5.64 8.83
N GLN A 109 -15.16 -6.50 8.39
CA GLN A 109 -14.50 -7.49 9.25
C GLN A 109 -13.51 -6.82 10.19
N LEU A 110 -12.62 -5.95 9.66
CA LEU A 110 -11.63 -5.21 10.43
C LEU A 110 -12.28 -4.30 11.49
N ARG A 111 -13.41 -3.68 11.17
CA ARG A 111 -14.20 -2.89 12.13
C ARG A 111 -14.63 -3.68 13.36
N LYS A 112 -14.88 -4.98 13.22
CA LYS A 112 -15.26 -5.86 14.34
C LYS A 112 -14.04 -6.28 15.18
N ILE A 113 -12.86 -6.33 14.57
CA ILE A 113 -11.60 -6.72 15.21
C ILE A 113 -11.01 -5.56 16.01
N VAL A 114 -11.12 -4.33 15.48
CA VAL A 114 -10.62 -3.14 16.19
C VAL A 114 -11.41 -2.91 17.48
N SER A 115 -10.86 -3.37 18.58
CA SER A 115 -11.51 -3.42 19.88
C SER A 115 -11.51 -2.09 20.66
N SER A 116 -10.65 -1.15 20.30
CA SER A 116 -10.56 0.19 20.90
C SER A 116 -9.83 1.12 19.94
N GLY A 117 -10.21 2.39 19.93
CA GLY A 117 -9.75 3.39 18.97
C GLY A 117 -8.25 3.36 18.63
N ALA A 118 -7.87 4.14 17.63
CA ALA A 118 -6.48 4.24 17.20
C ALA A 118 -5.54 4.53 18.37
N ARG A 119 -4.38 3.89 18.38
CA ARG A 119 -3.31 4.18 19.34
C ARG A 119 -2.90 5.66 19.22
N MET A 120 -2.19 6.18 20.20
CA MET A 120 -1.71 7.58 20.19
C MET A 120 -0.84 7.91 18.97
N ASP A 121 -0.24 6.88 18.35
CA ASP A 121 0.55 6.98 17.10
C ASP A 121 -0.31 6.95 15.80
N GLY A 122 -1.65 6.88 15.93
CA GLY A 122 -2.57 6.81 14.79
C GLY A 122 -2.70 5.43 14.15
N LEU A 123 -2.03 4.42 14.69
CA LEU A 123 -2.11 3.05 14.21
C LEU A 123 -3.26 2.30 14.88
N LEU A 124 -3.97 1.49 14.13
CA LEU A 124 -4.99 0.58 14.65
C LEU A 124 -4.33 -0.58 15.38
N ASN A 125 -4.94 -1.02 16.47
CA ASN A 125 -4.48 -2.18 17.20
C ASN A 125 -5.05 -3.46 16.57
N ILE A 126 -4.43 -3.88 15.46
CA ILE A 126 -4.73 -5.12 14.73
C ILE A 126 -3.46 -5.95 14.68
N ALA A 127 -3.48 -7.12 15.29
CA ALA A 127 -2.35 -8.05 15.22
C ALA A 127 -2.25 -8.69 13.83
N TYR A 128 -1.06 -9.15 13.45
CA TYR A 128 -0.86 -9.88 12.19
C TYR A 128 -1.79 -11.11 12.07
N SER A 129 -1.90 -11.89 13.14
CA SER A 129 -2.80 -13.06 13.20
C SER A 129 -4.26 -12.67 12.96
N GLU A 130 -4.74 -11.60 13.56
CA GLU A 130 -6.11 -11.11 13.38
C GLU A 130 -6.35 -10.64 11.95
N TYR A 131 -5.39 -9.93 11.36
CA TYR A 131 -5.49 -9.49 9.97
C TYR A 131 -5.53 -10.65 8.98
N THR A 132 -4.78 -11.71 9.22
CA THR A 132 -4.72 -12.89 8.34
C THR A 132 -5.95 -13.79 8.44
N GLU A 133 -6.81 -13.58 9.43
CA GLU A 133 -8.11 -14.28 9.57
C GLU A 133 -9.23 -13.66 8.73
N VAL A 134 -9.02 -12.47 8.12
CA VAL A 134 -10.05 -11.90 7.25
C VAL A 134 -10.35 -12.81 6.06
N THR A 135 -11.62 -12.92 5.76
CA THR A 135 -12.10 -13.78 4.68
C THR A 135 -12.38 -12.96 3.43
N VAL A 136 -11.85 -13.38 2.31
CA VAL A 136 -12.10 -12.81 0.98
C VAL A 136 -12.70 -13.87 0.06
N GLN A 137 -13.58 -13.45 -0.83
CA GLN A 137 -14.10 -14.31 -1.88
C GLN A 137 -13.18 -14.22 -3.11
N LEU A 138 -12.64 -15.36 -3.51
CA LEU A 138 -11.71 -15.41 -4.63
C LEU A 138 -12.38 -16.09 -5.82
N PRO A 139 -12.58 -15.38 -6.94
CA PRO A 139 -12.95 -16.01 -8.20
C PRO A 139 -11.78 -16.85 -8.75
N LYS A 140 -11.98 -17.50 -9.88
CA LYS A 140 -10.90 -18.23 -10.55
C LYS A 140 -9.74 -17.28 -10.89
N LYS A 141 -8.52 -17.84 -10.98
CA LYS A 141 -7.30 -17.05 -11.20
C LYS A 141 -7.38 -16.19 -12.46
N GLU A 142 -7.94 -16.74 -13.53
CA GLU A 142 -8.12 -16.02 -14.81
C GLU A 142 -9.05 -14.81 -14.65
N GLU A 143 -10.09 -14.95 -13.84
CA GLU A 143 -11.01 -13.85 -13.55
C GLU A 143 -10.37 -12.79 -12.66
N GLN A 144 -9.55 -13.19 -11.67
CA GLN A 144 -8.75 -12.25 -10.88
C GLN A 144 -7.82 -11.41 -11.77
N ASP A 145 -7.15 -12.05 -12.73
CA ASP A 145 -6.24 -11.38 -13.66
C ASP A 145 -7.00 -10.39 -14.56
N TRP A 146 -8.19 -10.74 -14.98
CA TRP A 146 -9.07 -9.88 -15.76
C TRP A 146 -9.52 -8.65 -14.95
N ILE A 147 -9.99 -8.86 -13.73
CA ILE A 147 -10.43 -7.78 -12.83
C ILE A 147 -9.28 -6.84 -12.51
N ALA A 148 -8.11 -7.36 -12.15
CA ALA A 148 -6.93 -6.56 -11.87
C ALA A 148 -6.54 -5.68 -13.07
N LYS A 149 -6.49 -6.27 -14.28
CA LYS A 149 -6.20 -5.56 -15.51
C LYS A 149 -7.24 -4.47 -15.84
N PHE A 150 -8.52 -4.76 -15.61
CA PHE A 150 -9.60 -3.80 -15.82
C PHE A 150 -9.45 -2.57 -14.94
N PHE A 151 -9.25 -2.75 -13.63
CA PHE A 151 -9.09 -1.62 -12.71
C PHE A 151 -7.82 -0.82 -13.01
N LYS A 152 -6.71 -1.48 -13.35
CA LYS A 152 -5.48 -0.81 -13.77
C LYS A 152 -5.69 0.07 -15.02
N HIS A 153 -6.52 -0.40 -15.94
CA HIS A 153 -6.89 0.38 -17.13
C HIS A 153 -7.72 1.60 -16.77
N LEU A 154 -8.70 1.45 -15.87
CA LEU A 154 -9.50 2.56 -15.36
C LEU A 154 -8.63 3.61 -14.66
N ASP A 155 -7.72 3.21 -13.79
CA ASP A 155 -6.79 4.13 -13.10
C ASP A 155 -5.92 4.91 -14.09
N THR A 156 -5.48 4.26 -15.16
CA THR A 156 -4.72 4.90 -16.24
C THR A 156 -5.57 5.96 -16.94
N LEU A 157 -6.81 5.64 -17.32
CA LEU A 157 -7.74 6.57 -17.97
C LEU A 157 -8.07 7.76 -17.08
N ILE A 158 -8.35 7.53 -15.80
CA ILE A 158 -8.61 8.59 -14.82
C ILE A 158 -7.39 9.52 -14.71
N THR A 159 -6.19 8.96 -14.61
CA THR A 159 -4.95 9.73 -14.50
C THR A 159 -4.70 10.58 -15.75
N LEU A 160 -4.92 10.04 -16.94
CA LEU A 160 -4.78 10.77 -18.20
C LEU A 160 -5.79 11.92 -18.29
N HIS A 161 -7.05 11.63 -17.97
CA HIS A 161 -8.12 12.65 -17.97
C HIS A 161 -7.83 13.78 -16.97
N GLN A 162 -7.38 13.47 -15.77
CA GLN A 162 -6.97 14.48 -14.78
C GLN A 162 -5.82 15.35 -15.29
N ARG A 163 -4.82 14.77 -15.96
CA ARG A 163 -3.71 15.53 -16.54
C ARG A 163 -4.13 16.47 -17.65
N GLU A 164 -5.07 16.09 -18.48
CA GLU A 164 -5.61 16.93 -19.55
C GLU A 164 -6.34 18.15 -18.98
N HIS A 165 -7.10 18.00 -17.89
CA HIS A 165 -7.81 19.09 -17.25
C HIS A 165 -6.91 20.04 -16.43
N ILE A 166 -5.78 19.56 -15.93
CA ILE A 166 -4.85 20.38 -15.13
C ILE A 166 -3.93 21.24 -16.00
N LYS A 167 -3.54 20.78 -17.19
CA LYS A 167 -2.66 21.51 -18.10
C LYS A 167 -3.11 22.95 -18.40
N PRO A 168 -4.38 23.20 -18.80
CA PRO A 168 -4.85 24.56 -19.09
C PRO A 168 -4.79 25.49 -17.87
N ILE A 169 -5.08 24.95 -16.67
CA ILE A 169 -5.09 25.72 -15.42
C ILE A 169 -3.67 26.17 -15.03
N LEU A 170 -2.68 25.33 -15.26
CA LEU A 170 -1.28 25.65 -14.99
C LEU A 170 -0.71 26.66 -15.98
N GLU A 171 -1.12 26.60 -17.25
CA GLU A 171 -0.73 27.58 -18.27
C GLU A 171 -1.29 28.98 -17.96
N VAL A 172 -2.57 29.08 -17.60
CA VAL A 172 -3.20 30.35 -17.19
C VAL A 172 -2.51 30.94 -15.95
N LYS A 173 -2.13 30.12 -14.97
CA LYS A 173 -1.40 30.59 -13.78
C LYS A 173 0.03 31.05 -14.10
N ARG A 174 0.66 30.49 -15.12
CA ARG A 174 2.02 30.87 -15.56
C ARG A 174 2.02 32.20 -16.29
N VAL A 175 1.02 32.44 -17.12
CA VAL A 175 0.84 33.73 -17.81
C VAL A 175 0.60 34.87 -16.81
N LYS A 176 -0.31 34.68 -15.85
CA LYS A 176 -0.61 35.71 -14.81
C LYS A 176 0.53 36.00 -13.81
N ARG A 177 1.60 35.22 -13.82
CA ARG A 177 2.76 35.43 -12.94
C ARG A 177 3.90 36.19 -13.66
N ASN A 178 3.80 36.34 -14.97
CA ASN A 178 4.77 37.03 -15.81
C ASN A 178 4.28 38.44 -16.28
N GLU A 179 3.08 38.85 -15.85
CA GLU A 179 2.55 40.22 -15.90
C GLU A 179 2.77 40.90 -14.54
#